data_eac86c68b52d4e02a573dba3c24cafcf
#
_entry.id   eac86c68b52d4e02a573dba3c24cafcf
#
_cell.length_a   1.000
_cell.length_b   1.000
_cell.length_c   1.000
_cell.angle_alpha   90.00
_cell.angle_beta   90.00
_cell.angle_gamma   90.00
#
_symmetry.space_group_name_H-M   'P 1'
#
loop_
_entity.id
_entity.type
_entity.pdbx_description
1 polymer ?
#
loop_
_entity_poly.entity_id
_entity_poly.type
_entity_poly.pdbx_seq_one_letter_code
_entity_poly.pdbx_strand_id
1 'polypeptide(L)'
;MPSALPLPRTGGHYRIGLVCLGNICRSPVADVVLTQLVADAGLAERVEVASCGTAGWHVGKPMDERSAATLADAGYDPTHHVAQQFDATWPEHYDLLLAMDEQNLVDLGGRDERVGLLRDTDPEAPTDQDTAVPDPYYGGASGFEEVLAMVERSCAVLVTLLPAALDAQRDLSDDPDGAR
;
A
#
# COMPACT_ATOMS: atom_id res chain seq x y z
N MET A 1 1.72 14.93 -5.29
CA MET A 1 0.80 14.34 -4.29
C MET A 1 -0.58 14.22 -4.91
N PRO A 2 -1.23 13.05 -4.86
CA PRO A 2 -2.62 12.93 -5.26
C PRO A 2 -3.48 13.78 -4.32
N SER A 3 -4.39 14.55 -4.88
CA SER A 3 -5.33 15.37 -4.08
C SER A 3 -6.56 14.58 -3.61
N ALA A 4 -6.79 13.41 -4.18
CA ALA A 4 -7.87 12.49 -3.84
C ALA A 4 -7.51 11.07 -4.27
N LEU A 5 -8.10 10.09 -3.61
CA LEU A 5 -8.05 8.68 -3.99
C LEU A 5 -9.18 8.36 -4.98
N PRO A 6 -9.04 7.32 -5.84
CA PRO A 6 -10.16 6.82 -6.64
C PRO A 6 -11.31 6.38 -5.74
N LEU A 7 -12.53 6.46 -6.25
CA LEU A 7 -13.70 5.98 -5.49
C LEU A 7 -13.64 4.46 -5.29
N PRO A 8 -14.05 3.94 -4.14
CA PRO A 8 -14.11 2.51 -3.91
C PRO A 8 -15.07 1.83 -4.89
N ARG A 9 -14.75 0.61 -5.31
CA ARG A 9 -15.59 -0.21 -6.20
C ARG A 9 -16.87 -0.68 -5.48
N THR A 10 -16.78 -0.87 -4.17
CA THR A 10 -17.88 -1.34 -3.32
C THR A 10 -18.15 -0.31 -2.24
N GLY A 11 -19.40 0.15 -2.14
CA GLY A 11 -19.79 1.17 -1.16
C GLY A 11 -19.40 0.84 0.27
N GLY A 12 -18.78 1.81 0.94
CA GLY A 12 -18.43 1.72 2.35
C GLY A 12 -17.14 0.97 2.68
N HIS A 13 -16.49 0.31 1.71
CA HIS A 13 -15.23 -0.41 1.91
C HIS A 13 -14.17 0.04 0.89
N TYR A 14 -12.92 0.12 1.31
CA TYR A 14 -11.80 0.47 0.48
C TYR A 14 -10.69 -0.59 0.60
N ARG A 15 -10.16 -1.07 -0.54
CA ARG A 15 -9.17 -2.14 -0.60
C ARG A 15 -7.88 -1.64 -1.21
N ILE A 16 -6.77 -1.80 -0.50
CA ILE A 16 -5.44 -1.35 -0.92
C ILE A 16 -4.50 -2.54 -1.04
N GLY A 17 -3.92 -2.72 -2.22
CA GLY A 17 -2.87 -3.70 -2.48
C GLY A 17 -1.50 -3.04 -2.58
N LEU A 18 -0.52 -3.58 -1.86
CA LEU A 18 0.85 -3.09 -1.81
C LEU A 18 1.77 -4.10 -2.50
N VAL A 19 2.54 -3.65 -3.50
CA VAL A 19 3.23 -4.57 -4.42
C VAL A 19 4.72 -4.26 -4.50
N CYS A 20 5.56 -5.29 -4.26
CA CYS A 20 6.99 -5.25 -4.55
C CYS A 20 7.40 -6.47 -5.37
N LEU A 21 8.70 -6.73 -5.53
CA LEU A 21 9.19 -7.87 -6.30
C LEU A 21 8.91 -9.21 -5.61
N GLY A 22 9.39 -9.39 -4.36
CA GLY A 22 9.42 -10.68 -3.68
C GLY A 22 8.42 -10.85 -2.53
N ASN A 23 7.72 -9.80 -2.12
CA ASN A 23 6.80 -9.77 -0.97
C ASN A 23 7.44 -10.25 0.35
N ILE A 24 8.72 -9.93 0.58
CA ILE A 24 9.41 -10.24 1.83
C ILE A 24 10.07 -9.03 2.52
N CYS A 25 10.31 -7.92 1.80
CA CYS A 25 10.92 -6.72 2.39
C CYS A 25 9.96 -5.52 2.35
N ARG A 26 9.84 -4.84 1.21
CA ARG A 26 9.20 -3.52 1.07
C ARG A 26 7.68 -3.56 1.26
N SER A 27 6.98 -4.36 0.45
CA SER A 27 5.50 -4.41 0.52
C SER A 27 4.98 -5.00 1.84
N PRO A 28 5.63 -5.99 2.50
CA PRO A 28 5.21 -6.41 3.84
C PRO A 28 5.37 -5.32 4.90
N VAL A 29 6.46 -4.54 4.83
CA VAL A 29 6.65 -3.40 5.74
C VAL A 29 5.51 -2.39 5.57
N ALA A 30 5.18 -2.07 4.32
CA ALA A 30 4.08 -1.15 4.02
C ALA A 30 2.70 -1.69 4.47
N ASP A 31 2.47 -3.00 4.32
CA ASP A 31 1.25 -3.68 4.76
C ASP A 31 1.07 -3.55 6.28
N VAL A 32 2.09 -3.92 7.04
CA VAL A 32 2.05 -3.85 8.52
C VAL A 32 1.83 -2.41 9.00
N VAL A 33 2.58 -1.45 8.46
CA VAL A 33 2.46 -0.03 8.84
C VAL A 33 1.08 0.51 8.49
N LEU A 34 0.62 0.30 7.25
CA LEU A 34 -0.67 0.83 6.81
C LEU A 34 -1.84 0.20 7.58
N THR A 35 -1.79 -1.11 7.83
CA THR A 35 -2.79 -1.82 8.64
C THR A 35 -2.90 -1.22 10.04
N GLN A 36 -1.76 -0.96 10.71
CA GLN A 36 -1.76 -0.33 12.03
C GLN A 36 -2.33 1.08 11.99
N LEU A 37 -1.90 1.92 11.02
CA LEU A 37 -2.39 3.30 10.92
C LEU A 37 -3.89 3.37 10.58
N VAL A 38 -4.39 2.45 9.77
CA VAL A 38 -5.83 2.29 9.48
C VAL A 38 -6.61 1.93 10.74
N ALA A 39 -6.07 1.03 11.58
CA ALA A 39 -6.68 0.66 12.84
C ALA A 39 -6.68 1.84 13.84
N ASP A 40 -5.58 2.56 13.96
CA ASP A 40 -5.44 3.73 14.83
C ASP A 40 -6.39 4.88 14.41
N ALA A 41 -6.69 4.98 13.11
CA ALA A 41 -7.68 5.92 12.57
C ALA A 41 -9.14 5.47 12.75
N GLY A 42 -9.39 4.28 13.32
CA GLY A 42 -10.74 3.72 13.49
C GLY A 42 -11.38 3.26 12.17
N LEU A 43 -10.57 2.94 11.15
CA LEU A 43 -11.05 2.55 9.82
C LEU A 43 -10.94 1.05 9.53
N ALA A 44 -10.49 0.22 10.49
CA ALA A 44 -10.21 -1.21 10.29
C ALA A 44 -11.39 -2.01 9.73
N GLU A 45 -12.64 -1.66 10.08
CA GLU A 45 -13.84 -2.34 9.57
C GLU A 45 -14.21 -1.93 8.13
N ARG A 46 -13.58 -0.88 7.61
CA ARG A 46 -13.92 -0.29 6.30
C ARG A 46 -12.75 -0.32 5.30
N VAL A 47 -11.54 -0.61 5.75
CA VAL A 47 -10.34 -0.61 4.90
C VAL A 47 -9.63 -1.95 5.03
N GLU A 48 -9.49 -2.62 3.91
CA GLU A 48 -8.70 -3.84 3.75
C GLU A 48 -7.32 -3.49 3.18
N VAL A 49 -6.27 -4.00 3.79
CA VAL A 49 -4.88 -3.86 3.32
C VAL A 49 -4.30 -5.25 3.09
N ALA A 50 -3.63 -5.43 1.98
CA ALA A 50 -2.85 -6.64 1.70
C ALA A 50 -1.63 -6.33 0.86
N SER A 51 -0.67 -7.26 0.81
CA SER A 51 0.53 -7.12 0.01
C SER A 51 0.86 -8.38 -0.77
N CYS A 52 1.53 -8.20 -1.93
CA CYS A 52 2.00 -9.31 -2.76
C CYS A 52 3.32 -8.99 -3.46
N GLY A 53 3.91 -10.00 -4.11
CA GLY A 53 5.08 -9.86 -4.96
C GLY A 53 4.74 -10.11 -6.42
N THR A 54 5.40 -9.42 -7.35
CA THR A 54 5.29 -9.74 -8.78
C THR A 54 5.94 -11.09 -9.10
N ALA A 55 6.98 -11.50 -8.31
CA ALA A 55 7.61 -12.81 -8.39
C ALA A 55 7.12 -13.76 -7.29
N GLY A 56 7.06 -15.06 -7.61
CA GLY A 56 6.55 -16.10 -6.71
C GLY A 56 7.59 -16.83 -5.88
N TRP A 57 8.85 -16.38 -5.85
CA TRP A 57 9.98 -17.14 -5.23
C TRP A 57 9.83 -17.39 -3.73
N HIS A 58 9.09 -16.54 -3.04
CA HIS A 58 8.95 -16.56 -1.58
C HIS A 58 7.54 -16.92 -1.10
N VAL A 59 6.62 -17.28 -1.99
CA VAL A 59 5.24 -17.63 -1.61
C VAL A 59 5.22 -18.62 -0.44
N GLY A 60 4.41 -18.30 0.57
CA GLY A 60 4.26 -19.10 1.79
C GLY A 60 5.32 -18.85 2.87
N LYS A 61 6.31 -17.99 2.63
CA LYS A 61 7.35 -17.65 3.61
C LYS A 61 7.01 -16.40 4.41
N PRO A 62 7.55 -16.24 5.64
CA PRO A 62 7.48 -14.98 6.38
C PRO A 62 8.28 -13.88 5.67
N MET A 63 8.16 -12.65 6.14
CA MET A 63 9.01 -11.55 5.67
C MET A 63 10.48 -11.78 6.05
N ASP A 64 11.37 -11.04 5.39
CA ASP A 64 12.81 -11.00 5.70
C ASP A 64 13.04 -10.65 7.18
N GLU A 65 13.95 -11.39 7.86
CA GLU A 65 14.20 -11.21 9.29
C GLU A 65 14.66 -9.80 9.65
N ARG A 66 15.35 -9.09 8.75
CA ARG A 66 15.80 -7.71 8.94
C ARG A 66 14.62 -6.73 8.87
N SER A 67 13.69 -6.95 7.93
CA SER A 67 12.44 -6.19 7.85
C SER A 67 11.60 -6.39 9.10
N ALA A 68 11.47 -7.64 9.56
CA ALA A 68 10.74 -7.99 10.78
C ALA A 68 11.37 -7.34 12.02
N ALA A 69 12.70 -7.38 12.15
CA ALA A 69 13.41 -6.75 13.26
C ALA A 69 13.21 -5.23 13.27
N THR A 70 13.35 -4.57 12.11
CA THR A 70 13.15 -3.11 11.98
C THR A 70 11.73 -2.71 12.38
N LEU A 71 10.71 -3.46 11.95
CA LEU A 71 9.31 -3.23 12.35
C LEU A 71 9.10 -3.42 13.85
N ALA A 72 9.62 -4.52 14.43
CA ALA A 72 9.49 -4.81 15.85
C ALA A 72 10.17 -3.74 16.73
N ASP A 73 11.35 -3.27 16.35
CA ASP A 73 12.08 -2.21 17.04
C ASP A 73 11.31 -0.87 17.01
N ALA A 74 10.51 -0.64 15.97
CA ALA A 74 9.62 0.52 15.84
C ALA A 74 8.24 0.32 16.49
N GLY A 75 7.98 -0.86 17.08
CA GLY A 75 6.73 -1.15 17.82
C GLY A 75 5.60 -1.74 16.99
N TYR A 76 5.87 -2.18 15.75
CA TYR A 76 4.91 -2.88 14.90
C TYR A 76 4.97 -4.40 15.11
N ASP A 77 3.89 -5.11 14.78
CA ASP A 77 3.84 -6.58 14.82
C ASP A 77 4.07 -7.20 13.42
N PRO A 78 5.27 -7.75 13.13
CA PRO A 78 5.59 -8.35 11.83
C PRO A 78 5.15 -9.81 11.68
N THR A 79 4.52 -10.43 12.70
CA THR A 79 4.42 -11.89 12.82
C THR A 79 3.37 -12.53 11.91
N HIS A 80 2.42 -11.77 11.41
CA HIS A 80 1.27 -12.29 10.65
C HIS A 80 1.50 -12.37 9.13
N HIS A 81 2.61 -11.82 8.64
CA HIS A 81 2.88 -11.78 7.20
C HIS A 81 3.21 -13.16 6.63
N VAL A 82 2.57 -13.48 5.52
CA VAL A 82 2.87 -14.64 4.67
C VAL A 82 2.92 -14.18 3.22
N ALA A 83 4.07 -14.35 2.59
CA ALA A 83 4.30 -13.89 1.21
C ALA A 83 3.36 -14.57 0.23
N GLN A 84 2.77 -13.79 -0.65
CA GLN A 84 1.89 -14.22 -1.75
C GLN A 84 2.28 -13.56 -3.06
N GLN A 85 1.79 -14.11 -4.17
CA GLN A 85 2.09 -13.61 -5.51
C GLN A 85 0.90 -12.84 -6.08
N PHE A 86 1.21 -11.75 -6.80
CA PHE A 86 0.27 -11.01 -7.62
C PHE A 86 -0.31 -11.89 -8.72
N ASP A 87 -1.60 -11.79 -8.95
CA ASP A 87 -2.31 -12.42 -10.06
C ASP A 87 -3.35 -11.48 -10.68
N ALA A 88 -4.01 -11.94 -11.73
CA ALA A 88 -4.97 -11.15 -12.50
C ALA A 88 -6.23 -10.74 -11.70
N THR A 89 -6.47 -11.29 -10.53
CA THR A 89 -7.63 -10.93 -9.70
C THR A 89 -7.39 -9.65 -8.90
N TRP A 90 -6.12 -9.29 -8.65
CA TRP A 90 -5.76 -8.12 -7.86
C TRP A 90 -6.31 -6.80 -8.42
N PRO A 91 -6.16 -6.47 -9.73
CA PRO A 91 -6.71 -5.23 -10.29
C PRO A 91 -8.24 -5.15 -10.24
N GLU A 92 -8.93 -6.30 -10.16
CA GLU A 92 -10.38 -6.34 -10.06
C GLU A 92 -10.87 -6.24 -8.61
N HIS A 93 -10.09 -6.75 -7.66
CA HIS A 93 -10.45 -6.81 -6.24
C HIS A 93 -10.09 -5.53 -5.49
N TYR A 94 -8.89 -4.98 -5.73
CA TYR A 94 -8.39 -3.81 -5.02
C TYR A 94 -8.82 -2.50 -5.68
N ASP A 95 -9.14 -1.51 -4.87
CA ASP A 95 -9.51 -0.17 -5.32
C ASP A 95 -8.29 0.66 -5.69
N LEU A 96 -7.15 0.37 -5.05
CA LEU A 96 -5.87 1.03 -5.27
C LEU A 96 -4.73 0.01 -5.16
N LEU A 97 -3.84 -0.02 -6.14
CA LEU A 97 -2.61 -0.81 -6.13
C LEU A 97 -1.40 0.14 -6.09
N LEU A 98 -0.54 -0.05 -5.10
CA LEU A 98 0.63 0.80 -4.88
C LEU A 98 1.92 -0.02 -5.00
N ALA A 99 2.67 0.24 -6.04
CA ALA A 99 3.98 -0.37 -6.31
C ALA A 99 5.09 0.30 -5.49
N MET A 100 6.14 -0.45 -5.18
CA MET A 100 7.30 0.08 -4.46
C MET A 100 8.30 0.78 -5.38
N ASP A 101 8.37 0.40 -6.67
CA ASP A 101 9.25 1.00 -7.67
C ASP A 101 8.64 0.96 -9.07
N GLU A 102 9.31 1.61 -10.03
CA GLU A 102 8.85 1.70 -11.42
C GLU A 102 8.79 0.32 -12.11
N GLN A 103 9.67 -0.63 -11.76
CA GLN A 103 9.60 -1.97 -12.34
C GLN A 103 8.35 -2.70 -11.86
N ASN A 104 8.05 -2.62 -10.56
CA ASN A 104 6.81 -3.19 -10.02
C ASN A 104 5.58 -2.52 -10.64
N LEU A 105 5.63 -1.20 -10.88
CA LEU A 105 4.56 -0.46 -11.56
C LEU A 105 4.34 -0.96 -13.00
N VAL A 106 5.41 -1.20 -13.75
CA VAL A 106 5.34 -1.80 -15.11
C VAL A 106 4.74 -3.21 -15.07
N ASP A 107 5.14 -4.02 -14.08
CA ASP A 107 4.62 -5.39 -13.90
C ASP A 107 3.11 -5.41 -13.57
N LEU A 108 2.58 -4.32 -12.97
CA LEU A 108 1.14 -4.11 -12.73
C LEU A 108 0.36 -3.62 -13.96
N GLY A 109 1.03 -3.36 -15.08
CA GLY A 109 0.41 -2.83 -16.30
C GLY A 109 0.60 -1.33 -16.51
N GLY A 110 1.37 -0.68 -15.65
CA GLY A 110 1.66 0.76 -15.70
C GLY A 110 0.72 1.60 -14.84
N ARG A 111 0.98 2.90 -14.82
CA ARG A 111 0.23 3.88 -14.01
C ARG A 111 -1.14 4.16 -14.61
N ASP A 112 -2.16 4.15 -13.77
CA ASP A 112 -3.51 4.61 -14.09
C ASP A 112 -4.18 5.30 -12.88
N GLU A 113 -5.50 5.49 -12.90
CA GLU A 113 -6.23 6.10 -11.78
C GLU A 113 -6.19 5.28 -10.49
N ARG A 114 -5.94 3.96 -10.59
CA ARG A 114 -5.96 2.97 -9.49
C ARG A 114 -4.60 2.33 -9.24
N VAL A 115 -3.61 2.63 -10.04
CA VAL A 115 -2.26 2.05 -9.96
C VAL A 115 -1.22 3.17 -9.93
N GLY A 116 -0.42 3.22 -8.88
CA GLY A 116 0.62 4.24 -8.69
C GLY A 116 1.79 3.73 -7.85
N LEU A 117 2.67 4.65 -7.46
CA LEU A 117 3.73 4.37 -6.51
C LEU A 117 3.29 4.73 -5.09
N LEU A 118 3.72 3.95 -4.09
CA LEU A 118 3.44 4.27 -2.69
C LEU A 118 3.95 5.67 -2.32
N ARG A 119 5.16 6.02 -2.76
CA ARG A 119 5.78 7.31 -2.49
C ARG A 119 5.21 8.50 -3.27
N ASP A 120 4.19 8.29 -4.12
CA ASP A 120 3.41 9.41 -4.65
C ASP A 120 2.71 10.21 -3.52
N THR A 121 2.51 9.57 -2.36
CA THR A 121 1.96 10.21 -1.15
C THR A 121 3.02 10.66 -0.15
N ASP A 122 4.31 10.38 -0.37
CA ASP A 122 5.40 10.83 0.52
C ASP A 122 5.64 12.35 0.38
N PRO A 123 5.42 13.16 1.44
CA PRO A 123 5.63 14.60 1.38
C PRO A 123 7.08 15.01 1.16
N GLU A 124 8.03 14.11 1.42
CA GLU A 124 9.46 14.33 1.24
C GLU A 124 10.00 13.71 -0.06
N ALA A 125 9.14 13.10 -0.88
CA ALA A 125 9.57 12.57 -2.15
C ALA A 125 10.01 13.69 -3.11
N PRO A 126 11.12 13.51 -3.85
CA PRO A 126 11.55 14.49 -4.85
C PRO A 126 10.51 14.60 -5.96
N THR A 127 10.20 15.84 -6.40
CA THR A 127 9.12 16.11 -7.36
C THR A 127 9.48 15.78 -8.82
N ASP A 128 10.73 15.58 -9.12
CA ASP A 128 11.29 15.45 -10.48
C ASP A 128 12.25 14.26 -10.64
N GLN A 129 12.24 13.34 -9.69
CA GLN A 129 13.10 12.14 -9.69
C GLN A 129 12.29 10.89 -9.34
N ASP A 130 12.95 9.74 -9.43
CA ASP A 130 12.45 8.45 -9.01
C ASP A 130 11.86 8.50 -7.59
N THR A 131 10.57 8.26 -7.48
CA THR A 131 9.82 8.17 -6.21
C THR A 131 9.70 6.71 -5.73
N ALA A 132 10.66 5.85 -6.09
CA ALA A 132 10.71 4.48 -5.63
C ALA A 132 11.03 4.36 -4.13
N VAL A 133 10.51 3.31 -3.51
CA VAL A 133 11.05 2.76 -2.27
C VAL A 133 12.25 1.88 -2.63
N PRO A 134 13.49 2.23 -2.26
CA PRO A 134 14.68 1.48 -2.65
C PRO A 134 14.64 0.05 -2.12
N ASP A 135 15.25 -0.90 -2.85
CA ASP A 135 15.31 -2.28 -2.40
C ASP A 135 16.44 -2.48 -1.39
N PRO A 136 16.14 -2.76 -0.10
CA PRO A 136 17.15 -2.88 0.94
C PRO A 136 17.84 -4.26 0.95
N TYR A 137 17.39 -5.21 0.13
CA TYR A 137 17.76 -6.63 0.24
C TYR A 137 19.28 -6.88 0.19
N TYR A 138 19.99 -6.15 -0.69
CA TYR A 138 21.45 -6.26 -0.85
C TYR A 138 22.23 -5.21 -0.05
N GLY A 139 21.55 -4.38 0.73
CA GLY A 139 22.15 -3.30 1.54
C GLY A 139 22.39 -3.68 3.00
N GLY A 140 22.88 -2.70 3.75
CA GLY A 140 23.05 -2.80 5.21
C GLY A 140 21.77 -2.51 5.99
N ALA A 141 21.86 -2.59 7.34
CA ALA A 141 20.72 -2.38 8.25
C ALA A 141 20.05 -1.00 8.06
N SER A 142 20.83 0.06 7.79
CA SER A 142 20.30 1.41 7.55
C SER A 142 19.33 1.49 6.38
N GLY A 143 19.45 0.62 5.37
CA GLY A 143 18.51 0.58 4.25
C GLY A 143 17.11 0.15 4.66
N PHE A 144 16.97 -0.71 5.66
CA PHE A 144 15.66 -1.12 6.20
C PHE A 144 15.01 -0.01 7.03
N GLU A 145 15.79 0.74 7.79
CA GLU A 145 15.31 1.91 8.54
C GLU A 145 14.85 3.04 7.59
N GLU A 146 15.60 3.29 6.52
CA GLU A 146 15.23 4.27 5.48
C GLU A 146 13.92 3.87 4.77
N VAL A 147 13.75 2.58 4.44
CA VAL A 147 12.51 2.05 3.85
C VAL A 147 11.35 2.26 4.81
N LEU A 148 11.50 1.93 6.10
CA LEU A 148 10.45 2.11 7.09
C LEU A 148 10.04 3.58 7.18
N ALA A 149 10.99 4.52 7.28
CA ALA A 149 10.70 5.94 7.37
C ALA A 149 9.92 6.48 6.14
N MET A 150 10.28 6.05 4.91
CA MET A 150 9.57 6.41 3.69
C MET A 150 8.14 5.84 3.69
N VAL A 151 8.00 4.59 4.11
CA VAL A 151 6.70 3.90 4.20
C VAL A 151 5.80 4.59 5.22
N GLU A 152 6.30 4.91 6.40
CA GLU A 152 5.52 5.60 7.45
C GLU A 152 4.98 6.95 6.97
N ARG A 153 5.83 7.78 6.34
CA ARG A 153 5.39 9.07 5.80
C ARG A 153 4.33 8.91 4.71
N SER A 154 4.56 7.97 3.78
CA SER A 154 3.62 7.71 2.69
C SER A 154 2.27 7.21 3.21
N CYS A 155 2.29 6.22 4.10
CA CYS A 155 1.09 5.63 4.69
C CYS A 155 0.33 6.63 5.57
N ALA A 156 1.02 7.47 6.33
CA ALA A 156 0.39 8.51 7.15
C ALA A 156 -0.46 9.48 6.29
N VAL A 157 0.06 9.92 5.14
CA VAL A 157 -0.72 10.76 4.22
C VAL A 157 -1.86 9.97 3.58
N LEU A 158 -1.60 8.73 3.13
CA LEU A 158 -2.61 7.87 2.51
C LEU A 158 -3.84 7.70 3.42
N VAL A 159 -3.63 7.43 4.71
CA VAL A 159 -4.71 7.27 5.69
C VAL A 159 -5.56 8.53 5.83
N THR A 160 -4.97 9.74 5.71
CA THR A 160 -5.74 10.99 5.78
C THR A 160 -6.69 11.20 4.60
N LEU A 161 -6.44 10.54 3.46
CA LEU A 161 -7.26 10.64 2.26
C LEU A 161 -8.44 9.64 2.24
N LEU A 162 -8.37 8.56 3.03
CA LEU A 162 -9.36 7.49 3.04
C LEU A 162 -10.77 7.93 3.44
N PRO A 163 -10.99 8.76 4.48
CA PRO A 163 -12.32 9.19 4.85
C PRO A 163 -13.09 9.87 3.70
N ALA A 164 -12.43 10.77 2.96
CA ALA A 164 -13.04 11.44 1.83
C ALA A 164 -13.46 10.48 0.71
N ALA A 165 -12.63 9.46 0.41
CA ALA A 165 -12.95 8.44 -0.59
C ALA A 165 -14.12 7.55 -0.14
N LEU A 166 -14.15 7.17 1.15
CA LEU A 166 -15.20 6.34 1.73
C LEU A 166 -16.56 7.07 1.82
N ASP A 167 -16.57 8.38 2.04
CA ASP A 167 -17.79 9.18 2.21
C ASP A 167 -18.36 9.66 0.87
N ALA A 168 -17.51 9.96 -0.12
CA ALA A 168 -17.95 10.41 -1.45
C ALA A 168 -18.88 9.42 -2.16
N GLN A 169 -18.80 8.13 -1.87
CA GLN A 169 -19.70 7.11 -2.42
C GLN A 169 -21.04 7.01 -1.67
N ARG A 170 -21.13 7.45 -0.42
CA ARG A 170 -22.42 7.50 0.30
C ARG A 170 -23.35 8.51 -0.35
N ASP A 171 -22.82 9.68 -0.73
CA ASP A 171 -23.61 10.76 -1.35
C ASP A 171 -24.16 10.34 -2.73
N LEU A 172 -23.45 9.46 -3.46
CA LEU A 172 -23.91 8.92 -4.76
C LEU A 172 -24.99 7.84 -4.64
N SER A 173 -25.06 7.14 -3.49
CA SER A 173 -26.06 6.10 -3.25
C SER A 173 -27.34 6.62 -2.59
N ASP A 174 -27.30 7.81 -1.98
CA ASP A 174 -28.42 8.45 -1.28
C ASP A 174 -29.17 9.49 -2.14
N ASP A 175 -28.86 9.62 -3.45
CA ASP A 175 -29.63 10.44 -4.40
C ASP A 175 -30.61 9.54 -5.21
N PRO A 176 -31.83 9.27 -4.70
CA PRO A 176 -32.83 8.45 -5.39
C PRO A 176 -33.58 9.20 -6.50
N ASP A 177 -33.25 10.45 -6.82
CA ASP A 177 -34.07 11.34 -7.67
C ASP A 177 -33.39 11.80 -8.96
N GLY A 178 -32.27 11.17 -9.38
CA GLY A 178 -31.57 11.45 -10.65
C GLY A 178 -32.22 10.87 -11.91
N ALA A 179 -33.47 10.37 -11.86
CA ALA A 179 -34.18 9.83 -13.02
C ALA A 179 -35.57 10.48 -13.19
N ARG A 180 -35.60 11.69 -13.78
CA ARG A 180 -36.76 12.21 -14.53
C ARG A 180 -36.29 12.99 -15.74
#